data_b6e9d0658590c1a29be5ad324d13aa29
#
_entry.id   b6e9d0658590c1a29be5ad324d13aa29
#
_cell.length_a   1.000
_cell.length_b   1.000
_cell.length_c   1.000
_cell.angle_alpha   90.00
_cell.angle_beta   90.00
_cell.angle_gamma   90.00
#
_symmetry.space_group_name_H-M   'P 1'
#
loop_
_entity.id
_entity.type
_entity.pdbx_description
1 polymer ?
#
loop_
_entity_poly.entity_id
_entity_poly.type
_entity_poly.pdbx_seq_one_letter_code
_entity_poly.pdbx_strand_id
1 'polypeptide(L)'
;VMMGMGEPLYNYDHVRDALLIFADGDGLSLSKRRITLSTSGVVPGIVKIGEETGVMLAISLHATNDELRDELVPINKKYPLKDLLDACRAYPGLSNARRITFEYVMLKGVNDSLADAKELVRLLKGIPAKINLIPFNKWPGSAYECSDWEEIEQFADFINANGYASPIRTPRGQDILAACGQLKSASERMKKTERLAYEAMMIAGHGE
;
A
#
# COMPACT_ATOMS: atom_id res chain seq x y z
N VAL A 1 -4.21 -11.06 3.43
CA VAL A 1 -3.36 -9.86 3.29
C VAL A 1 -3.44 -9.03 4.57
N MET A 2 -2.30 -8.51 5.02
CA MET A 2 -2.20 -7.51 6.10
C MET A 2 -2.25 -6.12 5.46
N MET A 3 -3.45 -5.74 5.05
CA MET A 3 -3.76 -4.47 4.39
C MET A 3 -5.01 -3.87 5.06
N GLY A 4 -5.03 -2.57 5.26
CA GLY A 4 -6.16 -1.89 5.90
C GLY A 4 -5.73 -0.58 6.53
N MET A 5 -6.16 -0.33 7.76
CA MET A 5 -5.82 0.87 8.51
C MET A 5 -4.56 0.66 9.35
N GLY A 6 -3.71 1.69 9.41
CA GLY A 6 -2.47 1.67 10.19
C GLY A 6 -1.27 1.06 9.44
N GLU A 7 -0.10 1.15 10.07
CA GLU A 7 1.16 0.64 9.54
C GLU A 7 1.59 -0.61 10.34
N PRO A 8 1.56 -1.80 9.75
CA PRO A 8 1.81 -3.05 10.48
C PRO A 8 3.23 -3.12 11.06
N LEU A 9 4.23 -2.53 10.41
CA LEU A 9 5.61 -2.57 10.90
C LEU A 9 5.86 -1.68 12.14
N TYR A 10 4.90 -0.83 12.53
CA TYR A 10 4.93 -0.15 13.84
C TYR A 10 4.43 -1.05 14.97
N ASN A 11 3.72 -2.14 14.66
CA ASN A 11 3.31 -3.18 15.61
C ASN A 11 4.05 -4.49 15.32
N TYR A 12 5.38 -4.38 15.13
CA TYR A 12 6.24 -5.40 14.53
C TYR A 12 6.06 -6.79 15.17
N ASP A 13 6.24 -6.89 16.48
CA ASP A 13 6.28 -8.21 17.16
C ASP A 13 4.95 -8.96 17.05
N HIS A 14 3.83 -8.27 17.29
CA HIS A 14 2.51 -8.90 17.18
C HIS A 14 2.15 -9.27 15.74
N VAL A 15 2.54 -8.45 14.78
CA VAL A 15 2.32 -8.74 13.35
C VAL A 15 3.17 -9.92 12.90
N ARG A 16 4.46 -9.96 13.28
CA ARG A 16 5.34 -11.10 13.01
C ARG A 16 4.74 -12.40 13.57
N ASP A 17 4.34 -12.40 14.82
CA ASP A 17 3.79 -13.58 15.49
C ASP A 17 2.50 -14.05 14.81
N ALA A 18 1.61 -13.14 14.44
CA ALA A 18 0.42 -13.45 13.66
C ALA A 18 0.75 -14.09 12.29
N LEU A 19 1.76 -13.55 11.58
CA LEU A 19 2.20 -14.08 10.28
C LEU A 19 2.80 -15.49 10.42
N LEU A 20 3.54 -15.75 11.49
CA LEU A 20 4.08 -17.08 11.80
C LEU A 20 2.95 -18.07 12.07
N ILE A 21 1.96 -17.72 12.91
CA ILE A 21 0.78 -18.55 13.19
C ILE A 21 -0.01 -18.85 11.91
N PHE A 22 -0.18 -17.85 11.02
CA PHE A 22 -0.87 -18.07 9.73
C PHE A 22 -0.16 -19.10 8.85
N ALA A 23 1.17 -19.15 8.90
CA ALA A 23 2.00 -20.03 8.08
C ALA A 23 2.31 -21.38 8.76
N ASP A 24 2.10 -21.49 10.05
CA ASP A 24 2.39 -22.68 10.84
C ASP A 24 1.51 -23.86 10.39
N GLY A 25 2.12 -25.07 10.29
CA GLY A 25 1.43 -26.31 9.92
C GLY A 25 0.39 -26.74 10.95
N ASP A 26 0.62 -26.47 12.22
CA ASP A 26 -0.31 -26.72 13.33
C ASP A 26 -1.29 -25.57 13.56
N GLY A 27 -1.08 -24.43 12.85
CA GLY A 27 -1.95 -23.25 12.85
C GLY A 27 -2.91 -23.25 11.66
N LEU A 28 -2.94 -22.12 10.89
CA LEU A 28 -3.81 -22.00 9.74
C LEU A 28 -3.25 -22.63 8.45
N SER A 29 -2.02 -23.09 8.45
CA SER A 29 -1.33 -23.76 7.33
C SER A 29 -1.38 -22.98 6.00
N LEU A 30 -1.39 -21.65 6.06
CA LEU A 30 -1.42 -20.84 4.86
C LEU A 30 -0.04 -20.80 4.20
N SER A 31 0.03 -21.07 2.92
CA SER A 31 1.28 -20.89 2.17
C SER A 31 1.78 -19.45 2.28
N LYS A 32 3.06 -19.25 2.63
CA LYS A 32 3.72 -17.93 2.72
C LYS A 32 3.56 -17.09 1.45
N ARG A 33 3.39 -17.72 0.28
CA ARG A 33 3.09 -17.05 -1.00
C ARG A 33 1.68 -16.46 -1.07
N ARG A 34 0.78 -16.87 -0.20
CA ARG A 34 -0.60 -16.35 -0.11
C ARG A 34 -0.77 -15.33 1.00
N ILE A 35 0.28 -15.09 1.77
CA ILE A 35 0.31 -14.09 2.84
C ILE A 35 1.08 -12.88 2.32
N THR A 36 0.48 -11.70 2.33
CA THR A 36 1.12 -10.46 1.93
C THR A 36 1.03 -9.45 3.06
N LEU A 37 2.18 -8.91 3.46
CA LEU A 37 2.28 -7.77 4.36
C LEU A 37 2.43 -6.51 3.51
N SER A 38 1.60 -5.50 3.75
CA SER A 38 1.72 -4.18 3.13
C SER A 38 2.35 -3.19 4.10
N THR A 39 3.22 -2.32 3.60
CA THR A 39 3.83 -1.23 4.38
C THR A 39 3.92 0.05 3.56
N SER A 40 3.82 1.18 4.23
CA SER A 40 4.09 2.48 3.64
C SER A 40 5.59 2.78 3.52
N GLY A 41 6.46 1.92 4.09
CA GLY A 41 7.91 2.05 3.96
C GLY A 41 8.65 2.25 5.27
N VAL A 42 8.32 1.50 6.33
CA VAL A 42 9.12 1.43 7.56
C VAL A 42 10.37 0.59 7.29
N VAL A 43 11.38 1.23 6.66
CA VAL A 43 12.59 0.59 6.10
C VAL A 43 13.25 -0.41 7.05
N PRO A 44 13.51 -0.11 8.34
CA PRO A 44 14.18 -1.07 9.23
C PRO A 44 13.42 -2.38 9.43
N GLY A 45 12.10 -2.36 9.26
CA GLY A 45 11.25 -3.56 9.43
C GLY A 45 11.14 -4.42 8.17
N ILE A 46 11.44 -3.87 6.99
CA ILE A 46 11.17 -4.55 5.71
C ILE A 46 11.99 -5.83 5.55
N VAL A 47 13.32 -5.74 5.62
CA VAL A 47 14.21 -6.89 5.44
C VAL A 47 13.98 -7.89 6.56
N LYS A 48 13.94 -7.41 7.80
CA LYS A 48 13.75 -8.21 9.01
C LYS A 48 12.49 -9.08 8.95
N ILE A 49 11.33 -8.49 8.57
CA ILE A 49 10.09 -9.27 8.47
C ILE A 49 10.15 -10.33 7.37
N GLY A 50 10.85 -10.05 6.29
CA GLY A 50 11.09 -10.99 5.22
C GLY A 50 11.93 -12.19 5.66
N GLU A 51 13.01 -11.95 6.39
CA GLU A 51 13.91 -12.98 6.95
C GLU A 51 13.17 -13.87 7.96
N GLU A 52 12.44 -13.26 8.89
CA GLU A 52 11.76 -13.98 9.96
C GLU A 52 10.52 -14.76 9.49
N THR A 53 9.77 -14.25 8.51
CA THR A 53 8.49 -14.85 8.13
C THR A 53 8.47 -15.43 6.72
N GLY A 54 9.21 -14.83 5.79
CA GLY A 54 9.23 -15.23 4.37
C GLY A 54 7.92 -14.98 3.63
N VAL A 55 7.06 -14.06 4.10
CA VAL A 55 5.81 -13.69 3.42
C VAL A 55 6.04 -12.82 2.18
N MET A 56 5.01 -12.54 1.41
CA MET A 56 5.08 -11.60 0.30
C MET A 56 5.00 -10.16 0.81
N LEU A 57 5.63 -9.23 0.08
CA LEU A 57 5.69 -7.82 0.43
C LEU A 57 4.86 -6.99 -0.56
N ALA A 58 4.12 -6.01 -0.03
CA ALA A 58 3.51 -4.94 -0.80
C ALA A 58 3.98 -3.57 -0.25
N ILE A 59 4.26 -2.64 -1.15
CA ILE A 59 4.75 -1.29 -0.83
C ILE A 59 3.74 -0.27 -1.36
N SER A 60 3.22 0.59 -0.49
CA SER A 60 2.49 1.79 -0.87
C SER A 60 3.49 2.83 -1.39
N LEU A 61 3.71 2.85 -2.71
CA LEU A 61 4.72 3.69 -3.34
C LEU A 61 4.18 5.08 -3.69
N HIS A 62 3.19 5.13 -4.56
CA HIS A 62 2.34 6.27 -4.97
C HIS A 62 3.04 7.45 -5.64
N ALA A 63 4.37 7.53 -5.64
CA ALA A 63 5.14 8.58 -6.28
C ALA A 63 6.49 8.07 -6.79
N THR A 64 7.08 8.81 -7.72
CA THR A 64 8.38 8.49 -8.34
C THR A 64 9.49 9.44 -7.90
N ASN A 65 9.19 10.43 -7.08
CA ASN A 65 10.14 11.36 -6.48
C ASN A 65 9.82 11.61 -5.00
N ASP A 66 10.82 12.06 -4.24
CA ASP A 66 10.66 12.26 -2.80
C ASP A 66 9.74 13.42 -2.46
N GLU A 67 9.73 14.49 -3.26
CA GLU A 67 8.91 15.69 -3.03
C GLU A 67 7.41 15.34 -3.01
N LEU A 68 6.94 14.66 -4.03
CA LEU A 68 5.56 14.22 -4.10
C LEU A 68 5.27 13.12 -3.07
N ARG A 69 6.23 12.22 -2.84
CA ARG A 69 6.04 11.14 -1.87
C ARG A 69 5.98 11.66 -0.44
N ASP A 70 6.68 12.72 -0.10
CA ASP A 70 6.60 13.40 1.20
C ASP A 70 5.20 13.95 1.50
N GLU A 71 4.48 14.32 0.46
CA GLU A 71 3.09 14.79 0.54
C GLU A 71 2.12 13.60 0.64
N LEU A 72 2.20 12.63 -0.27
CA LEU A 72 1.26 11.52 -0.38
C LEU A 72 1.48 10.46 0.71
N VAL A 73 2.74 10.23 1.11
CA VAL A 73 3.18 9.18 2.04
C VAL A 73 4.20 9.76 3.02
N PRO A 74 3.78 10.52 4.04
CA PRO A 74 4.67 11.34 4.89
C PRO A 74 5.80 10.61 5.60
N ILE A 75 5.75 9.29 5.75
CA ILE A 75 6.86 8.48 6.27
C ILE A 75 8.12 8.58 5.39
N ASN A 76 7.97 8.99 4.13
CA ASN A 76 9.08 9.22 3.21
C ASN A 76 10.09 10.24 3.74
N LYS A 77 9.64 11.25 4.49
CA LYS A 77 10.52 12.22 5.17
C LYS A 77 11.53 11.56 6.09
N LYS A 78 11.20 10.40 6.63
CA LYS A 78 12.08 9.60 7.50
C LYS A 78 12.85 8.54 6.73
N TYR A 79 12.24 7.97 5.70
CA TYR A 79 12.80 6.90 4.88
C TYR A 79 12.58 7.23 3.40
N PRO A 80 13.53 7.98 2.77
CA PRO A 80 13.41 8.40 1.37
C PRO A 80 13.30 7.22 0.41
N LEU A 81 12.85 7.49 -0.81
CA LEU A 81 12.70 6.49 -1.87
C LEU A 81 13.95 5.63 -2.07
N LYS A 82 15.13 6.25 -2.00
CA LYS A 82 16.39 5.50 -2.14
C LYS A 82 16.50 4.39 -1.09
N ASP A 83 16.30 4.71 0.18
CA ASP A 83 16.44 3.77 1.28
C ASP A 83 15.36 2.69 1.21
N LEU A 84 14.13 3.07 0.86
CA LEU A 84 13.02 2.15 0.65
C LEU A 84 13.33 1.15 -0.47
N LEU A 85 13.79 1.61 -1.62
CA LEU A 85 14.09 0.75 -2.77
C LEU A 85 15.31 -0.13 -2.52
N ASP A 86 16.29 0.35 -1.76
CA ASP A 86 17.43 -0.47 -1.34
C ASP A 86 16.98 -1.60 -0.39
N ALA A 87 16.08 -1.33 0.55
CA ALA A 87 15.46 -2.36 1.38
C ALA A 87 14.63 -3.35 0.55
N CYS A 88 13.92 -2.88 -0.48
CA CYS A 88 13.20 -3.74 -1.41
C CYS A 88 14.16 -4.66 -2.19
N ARG A 89 15.32 -4.17 -2.65
CA ARG A 89 16.33 -5.00 -3.32
C ARG A 89 16.92 -6.06 -2.40
N ALA A 90 17.06 -5.73 -1.12
CA ALA A 90 17.56 -6.64 -0.08
C ALA A 90 16.50 -7.61 0.46
N TYR A 91 15.24 -7.49 0.06
CA TYR A 91 14.16 -8.36 0.55
C TYR A 91 14.42 -9.83 0.18
N PRO A 92 14.38 -10.77 1.15
CA PRO A 92 14.83 -12.13 0.92
C PRO A 92 13.88 -12.94 0.02
N GLY A 93 14.46 -13.82 -0.77
CA GLY A 93 13.73 -14.79 -1.58
C GLY A 93 12.99 -14.22 -2.79
N LEU A 94 13.34 -13.03 -3.26
CA LEU A 94 12.77 -12.45 -4.47
C LEU A 94 13.10 -13.26 -5.71
N SER A 95 12.14 -13.38 -6.59
CA SER A 95 12.27 -14.07 -7.89
C SER A 95 11.08 -13.69 -8.79
N ASN A 96 11.10 -14.17 -10.05
CA ASN A 96 9.94 -13.99 -10.94
C ASN A 96 8.62 -14.58 -10.40
N ALA A 97 8.69 -15.57 -9.51
CA ALA A 97 7.52 -16.16 -8.84
C ALA A 97 7.20 -15.48 -7.48
N ARG A 98 8.12 -14.69 -6.95
CA ARG A 98 8.00 -13.99 -5.66
C ARG A 98 8.36 -12.53 -5.82
N ARG A 99 7.44 -11.79 -6.40
CA ARG A 99 7.60 -10.37 -6.72
C ARG A 99 7.10 -9.49 -5.58
N ILE A 100 7.75 -8.36 -5.36
CA ILE A 100 7.18 -7.28 -4.55
C ILE A 100 6.01 -6.67 -5.32
N THR A 101 4.92 -6.38 -4.62
CA THR A 101 3.81 -5.61 -5.18
C THR A 101 4.01 -4.14 -4.84
N PHE A 102 4.10 -3.27 -5.84
CA PHE A 102 4.06 -1.83 -5.63
C PHE A 102 2.63 -1.34 -5.91
N GLU A 103 2.01 -0.73 -4.91
CA GLU A 103 0.70 -0.09 -5.04
C GLU A 103 0.92 1.36 -5.48
N TYR A 104 0.27 1.76 -6.57
CA TYR A 104 0.42 3.08 -7.18
C TYR A 104 -0.95 3.67 -7.47
N VAL A 105 -1.35 4.68 -6.69
CA VAL A 105 -2.60 5.40 -6.89
C VAL A 105 -2.45 6.37 -8.07
N MET A 106 -3.42 6.39 -8.98
CA MET A 106 -3.42 7.24 -10.16
C MET A 106 -4.17 8.54 -9.89
N LEU A 107 -3.43 9.64 -9.82
CA LEU A 107 -3.91 10.98 -9.50
C LEU A 107 -3.77 11.88 -10.71
N LYS A 108 -4.89 12.40 -11.23
CA LYS A 108 -4.96 13.20 -12.46
C LYS A 108 -4.03 14.40 -12.43
N GLY A 109 -3.14 14.48 -13.42
CA GLY A 109 -2.18 15.58 -13.59
C GLY A 109 -1.13 15.69 -12.49
N VAL A 110 -0.97 14.64 -11.64
CA VAL A 110 -0.04 14.65 -10.51
C VAL A 110 1.06 13.59 -10.67
N ASN A 111 0.68 12.34 -10.93
CA ASN A 111 1.61 11.22 -11.01
C ASN A 111 1.26 10.23 -12.13
N ASP A 112 0.44 10.63 -13.08
CA ASP A 112 -0.15 9.76 -14.11
C ASP A 112 0.45 9.96 -15.51
N SER A 113 1.50 10.78 -15.63
CA SER A 113 2.13 11.05 -16.92
C SER A 113 3.01 9.90 -17.41
N LEU A 114 3.24 9.83 -18.72
CA LEU A 114 4.24 8.90 -19.29
C LEU A 114 5.67 9.14 -18.76
N ALA A 115 5.98 10.36 -18.30
CA ALA A 115 7.26 10.65 -17.65
C ALA A 115 7.34 9.91 -16.30
N ASP A 116 6.25 9.90 -15.52
CA ASP A 116 6.17 9.15 -14.27
C ASP A 116 6.27 7.64 -14.51
N ALA A 117 5.61 7.12 -15.56
CA ALA A 117 5.74 5.72 -15.94
C ALA A 117 7.20 5.33 -16.26
N LYS A 118 7.91 6.17 -17.02
CA LYS A 118 9.33 5.95 -17.35
C LYS A 118 10.20 5.98 -16.10
N GLU A 119 9.98 6.93 -15.23
CA GLU A 119 10.73 7.05 -13.98
C GLU A 119 10.45 5.88 -13.05
N LEU A 120 9.19 5.44 -12.95
CA LEU A 120 8.81 4.26 -12.18
C LEU A 120 9.55 2.99 -12.63
N VAL A 121 9.60 2.74 -13.94
CA VAL A 121 10.37 1.63 -14.51
C VAL A 121 11.86 1.76 -14.17
N ARG A 122 12.43 2.98 -14.27
CA ARG A 122 13.82 3.24 -13.93
C ARG A 122 14.13 2.93 -12.46
N LEU A 123 13.27 3.38 -11.55
CA LEU A 123 13.40 3.19 -10.09
C LEU A 123 13.34 1.71 -9.70
N LEU A 124 12.45 0.95 -10.34
CA LEU A 124 12.24 -0.47 -10.02
C LEU A 124 13.21 -1.41 -10.73
N LYS A 125 14.11 -0.88 -11.54
CA LYS A 125 15.11 -1.71 -12.26
C LYS A 125 15.87 -2.61 -11.29
N GLY A 126 15.88 -3.91 -11.62
CA GLY A 126 16.56 -4.94 -10.82
C GLY A 126 15.74 -5.47 -9.63
N ILE A 127 14.53 -4.98 -9.41
CA ILE A 127 13.61 -5.52 -8.39
C ILE A 127 12.56 -6.40 -9.10
N PRO A 128 12.45 -7.70 -8.77
CA PRO A 128 11.33 -8.52 -9.22
C PRO A 128 10.02 -7.95 -8.66
N ALA A 129 9.23 -7.29 -9.51
CA ALA A 129 8.09 -6.50 -9.09
C ALA A 129 6.85 -6.71 -9.97
N LYS A 130 5.69 -6.38 -9.42
CA LYS A 130 4.46 -6.04 -10.13
C LYS A 130 3.93 -4.71 -9.59
N ILE A 131 3.25 -3.94 -10.42
CA ILE A 131 2.74 -2.63 -10.06
C ILE A 131 1.22 -2.66 -10.17
N ASN A 132 0.52 -2.57 -9.05
CA ASN A 132 -0.93 -2.44 -9.05
C ASN A 132 -1.29 -0.97 -9.24
N LEU A 133 -1.88 -0.62 -10.36
CA LEU A 133 -2.44 0.71 -10.60
C LEU A 133 -3.82 0.80 -9.95
N ILE A 134 -4.01 1.80 -9.12
CA ILE A 134 -5.23 2.02 -8.34
C ILE A 134 -5.88 3.31 -8.83
N PRO A 135 -6.96 3.27 -9.63
CA PRO A 135 -7.75 4.45 -9.92
C PRO A 135 -8.16 5.12 -8.62
N PHE A 136 -7.93 6.42 -8.51
CA PHE A 136 -8.18 7.15 -7.27
C PHE A 136 -9.67 7.18 -6.93
N ASN A 137 -10.00 6.80 -5.71
CA ASN A 137 -11.37 6.85 -5.21
C ASN A 137 -11.61 8.18 -4.50
N LYS A 138 -12.24 9.12 -5.19
CA LYS A 138 -12.52 10.44 -4.66
C LYS A 138 -13.42 10.37 -3.43
N TRP A 139 -13.11 11.16 -2.41
CA TRP A 139 -13.96 11.37 -1.23
C TRP A 139 -14.28 12.85 -1.05
N PRO A 140 -15.36 13.22 -0.35
CA PRO A 140 -15.70 14.60 -0.09
C PRO A 140 -14.58 15.36 0.63
N GLY A 141 -14.07 16.42 0.01
CA GLY A 141 -12.95 17.24 0.52
C GLY A 141 -11.56 16.80 0.06
N SER A 142 -11.44 15.79 -0.83
CA SER A 142 -10.18 15.50 -1.52
C SER A 142 -9.79 16.62 -2.48
N ALA A 143 -8.53 17.02 -2.46
CA ALA A 143 -7.94 17.94 -3.44
C ALA A 143 -7.58 17.25 -4.76
N TYR A 144 -7.54 15.91 -4.79
CA TYR A 144 -7.14 15.12 -5.96
C TYR A 144 -8.33 14.57 -6.72
N GLU A 145 -8.09 14.27 -7.98
CA GLU A 145 -9.03 13.63 -8.90
C GLU A 145 -8.46 12.33 -9.45
N CYS A 146 -9.34 11.42 -9.90
CA CYS A 146 -8.92 10.21 -10.58
C CYS A 146 -8.41 10.57 -11.97
N SER A 147 -7.33 9.92 -12.39
CA SER A 147 -6.82 9.99 -13.76
C SER A 147 -7.89 9.51 -14.75
N ASP A 148 -7.86 10.05 -15.97
CA ASP A 148 -8.72 9.57 -17.06
C ASP A 148 -8.34 8.12 -17.41
N TRP A 149 -9.34 7.32 -17.79
CA TRP A 149 -9.12 5.89 -18.00
C TRP A 149 -8.10 5.59 -19.09
N GLU A 150 -8.10 6.38 -20.14
CA GLU A 150 -7.14 6.29 -21.24
C GLU A 150 -5.70 6.49 -20.77
N GLU A 151 -5.46 7.47 -19.88
CA GLU A 151 -4.14 7.72 -19.28
C GLU A 151 -3.69 6.56 -18.41
N ILE A 152 -4.62 5.97 -17.63
CA ILE A 152 -4.32 4.78 -16.80
C ILE A 152 -3.94 3.59 -17.69
N GLU A 153 -4.65 3.36 -18.80
CA GLU A 153 -4.34 2.30 -19.75
C GLU A 153 -2.98 2.51 -20.43
N GLN A 154 -2.71 3.73 -20.91
CA GLN A 154 -1.41 4.06 -21.51
C GLN A 154 -0.25 3.88 -20.54
N PHE A 155 -0.44 4.27 -19.27
CA PHE A 155 0.53 4.07 -18.21
C PHE A 155 0.77 2.57 -17.95
N ALA A 156 -0.31 1.77 -17.86
CA ALA A 156 -0.24 0.32 -17.69
C ALA A 156 0.48 -0.36 -18.86
N ASP A 157 0.15 0.02 -20.10
CA ASP A 157 0.74 -0.54 -21.30
C ASP A 157 2.25 -0.26 -21.36
N PHE A 158 2.65 0.97 -21.02
CA PHE A 158 4.07 1.31 -20.94
C PHE A 158 4.81 0.44 -19.93
N ILE A 159 4.26 0.27 -18.73
CA ILE A 159 4.82 -0.57 -17.66
C ILE A 159 4.92 -2.03 -18.11
N ASN A 160 3.85 -2.58 -18.73
CA ASN A 160 3.81 -3.95 -19.24
C ASN A 160 4.86 -4.17 -20.35
N ALA A 161 4.99 -3.22 -21.29
CA ALA A 161 5.97 -3.28 -22.37
C ALA A 161 7.42 -3.28 -21.84
N ASN A 162 7.65 -2.76 -20.64
CA ASN A 162 8.96 -2.76 -19.96
C ASN A 162 9.16 -3.94 -19.00
N GLY A 163 8.33 -4.98 -19.08
CA GLY A 163 8.53 -6.26 -18.39
C GLY A 163 7.95 -6.36 -16.98
N TYR A 164 7.20 -5.36 -16.51
CA TYR A 164 6.49 -5.42 -15.25
C TYR A 164 5.00 -5.67 -15.47
N ALA A 165 4.42 -6.64 -14.76
CA ALA A 165 2.97 -6.82 -14.77
C ALA A 165 2.31 -5.63 -14.07
N SER A 166 1.37 -4.97 -14.76
CA SER A 166 0.69 -3.77 -14.26
C SER A 166 -0.84 -3.92 -14.35
N PRO A 167 -1.45 -4.70 -13.45
CA PRO A 167 -2.91 -4.79 -13.41
C PRO A 167 -3.52 -3.49 -12.89
N ILE A 168 -4.60 -3.05 -13.55
CA ILE A 168 -5.45 -1.96 -13.08
C ILE A 168 -6.49 -2.53 -12.13
N ARG A 169 -6.58 -2.00 -10.92
CA ARG A 169 -7.53 -2.46 -9.92
C ARG A 169 -8.91 -1.86 -10.18
N THR A 170 -9.90 -2.71 -10.35
CA THR A 170 -11.30 -2.25 -10.41
C THR A 170 -11.76 -1.84 -9.02
N PRO A 171 -12.17 -0.58 -8.78
CA PRO A 171 -12.70 -0.14 -7.51
C PRO A 171 -13.95 -0.93 -7.11
N ARG A 172 -14.08 -1.24 -5.83
CA ARG A 172 -15.27 -1.88 -5.25
C ARG A 172 -15.72 -1.11 -4.02
N GLY A 173 -17.02 -1.03 -3.78
CA GLY A 173 -17.59 -0.36 -2.60
C GLY A 173 -17.53 1.17 -2.65
N GLN A 174 -17.45 1.77 -3.84
CA GLN A 174 -17.48 3.23 -4.01
C GLN A 174 -18.81 3.82 -3.57
N ASP A 175 -19.90 3.09 -3.80
CA ASP A 175 -21.28 3.44 -3.46
C ASP A 175 -21.53 3.58 -1.96
N ILE A 176 -20.74 2.86 -1.15
CA ILE A 176 -20.81 2.87 0.32
C ILE A 176 -19.58 3.51 0.97
N LEU A 177 -18.76 4.24 0.21
CA LEU A 177 -17.50 4.85 0.66
C LEU A 177 -16.53 3.87 1.33
N ALA A 178 -16.55 2.60 0.92
CA ALA A 178 -15.69 1.53 1.44
C ALA A 178 -14.53 1.17 0.52
N ALA A 179 -14.32 1.90 -0.58
CA ALA A 179 -13.16 1.71 -1.44
C ALA A 179 -11.86 2.13 -0.76
N CYS A 180 -10.73 1.63 -1.27
CA CYS A 180 -9.40 1.96 -0.72
C CYS A 180 -9.20 3.47 -0.55
N GLY A 181 -8.79 3.89 0.63
CA GLY A 181 -8.54 5.29 0.97
C GLY A 181 -9.77 6.09 1.47
N GLN A 182 -10.99 5.59 1.27
CA GLN A 182 -12.21 6.32 1.67
C GLN A 182 -12.53 6.20 3.16
N LEU A 183 -12.22 5.07 3.80
CA LEU A 183 -12.57 4.81 5.21
C LEU A 183 -11.87 5.74 6.20
N LYS A 184 -10.65 6.18 5.90
CA LYS A 184 -9.87 7.04 6.78
C LYS A 184 -10.46 8.45 6.93
N SER A 185 -11.05 8.99 5.87
CA SER A 185 -11.61 10.33 5.86
C SER A 185 -12.82 10.50 6.78
N ALA A 186 -13.57 9.44 7.09
CA ALA A 186 -14.68 9.50 8.04
C ALA A 186 -14.19 9.54 9.49
N SER A 187 -13.09 8.86 9.82
CA SER A 187 -12.54 8.79 11.19
C SER A 187 -11.73 10.04 11.59
N GLU A 188 -11.06 10.71 10.64
CA GLU A 188 -10.28 11.92 10.93
C GLU A 188 -11.15 13.17 11.12
N ARG A 189 -12.43 13.16 10.71
CA ARG A 189 -13.35 14.29 10.85
C ARG A 189 -13.95 14.42 12.26
N MET A 190 -13.92 13.38 13.06
CA MET A 190 -14.36 13.48 14.45
C MET A 190 -13.25 14.09 15.30
N LYS A 191 -13.46 15.31 15.82
CA LYS A 191 -12.59 15.87 16.85
C LYS A 191 -12.51 14.90 18.02
N LYS A 192 -11.39 14.86 18.72
CA LYS A 192 -11.19 13.95 19.89
C LYS A 192 -12.34 14.00 20.89
N THR A 193 -12.94 15.18 21.09
CA THR A 193 -14.13 15.41 21.92
C THR A 193 -15.40 14.74 21.37
N GLU A 194 -15.60 14.75 20.05
CA GLU A 194 -16.75 14.12 19.39
C GLU A 194 -16.63 12.60 19.41
N ARG A 195 -15.41 12.08 19.24
CA ARG A 195 -15.14 10.65 19.34
C ARG A 195 -15.42 10.12 20.75
N LEU A 196 -14.95 10.82 21.79
CA LEU A 196 -15.23 10.45 23.19
C LEU A 196 -16.74 10.51 23.52
N ALA A 197 -17.47 11.48 22.98
CA ALA A 197 -18.92 11.57 23.13
C ALA A 197 -19.64 10.43 22.39
N TYR A 198 -19.19 10.05 21.19
CA TYR A 198 -19.75 8.93 20.43
C TYR A 198 -19.48 7.59 21.12
N GLU A 199 -18.25 7.36 21.62
CA GLU A 199 -17.87 6.16 22.38
C GLU A 199 -18.70 6.05 23.67
N ALA A 200 -18.92 7.16 24.39
CA ALA A 200 -19.77 7.18 25.60
C ALA A 200 -21.25 6.87 25.28
N MET A 201 -21.77 7.37 24.16
CA MET A 201 -23.15 7.11 23.71
C MET A 201 -23.36 5.65 23.29
N MET A 202 -22.35 5.03 22.62
CA MET A 202 -22.41 3.61 22.23
C MET A 202 -22.34 2.67 23.44
N ILE A 203 -21.60 3.04 24.48
CA ILE A 203 -21.53 2.28 25.75
C ILE A 203 -22.85 2.38 26.51
N ALA A 204 -23.49 3.55 26.52
CA ALA A 204 -24.78 3.77 27.19
C ALA A 204 -25.98 3.09 26.49
N GLY A 205 -25.87 2.86 25.14
CA GLY A 205 -26.93 2.22 24.36
C GLY A 205 -26.98 0.69 24.38
N HIS A 206 -26.01 0.02 25.04
CA HIS A 206 -25.96 -1.44 25.16
C HIS A 206 -26.32 -1.94 26.58
N GLY A 207 -27.00 -1.13 27.36
CA GLY A 207 -27.40 -1.39 28.76
C GLY A 207 -28.91 -1.54 28.98
N GLU A 208 -29.66 -2.09 27.99
CA GLU A 208 -31.05 -2.57 28.19
C GLU A 208 -31.23 -3.98 27.65
#